data_b985a4763ab53daef2ffde1f1841acb8
#
_entry.id   b985a4763ab53daef2ffde1f1841acb8
#
_cell.length_a   1.000
_cell.length_b   1.000
_cell.length_c   1.000
_cell.angle_alpha   90.00
_cell.angle_beta   90.00
_cell.angle_gamma   90.00
#
_symmetry.space_group_name_H-M   'P 1'
#
loop_
_entity.id
_entity.type
_entity.pdbx_description
1 polymer ?
#
loop_
_entity_poly.entity_id
_entity_poly.type
_entity_poly.pdbx_seq_one_letter_code
_entity_poly.pdbx_strand_id
1 'polypeptide(L)'
;MTHLLIVAIGFIIALPAQVFPGEADVTGVEVRQTASRIFHFDVTVRHDDSGWDHYADKWDVLAPDGTVLGIRTLYHPHVDEQPFTRSLSGVEISETISEVSVRAHDSVHAYGGKTVTVALPR
;
A
#
# COMPACT_ATOMS: atom_id res chain seq x y z
N MET A 1 -2.98 -27.99 49.51
CA MET A 1 -3.22 -28.16 48.08
C MET A 1 -2.95 -26.87 47.39
N THR A 2 -1.75 -26.76 46.98
CA THR A 2 -1.31 -25.63 46.20
C THR A 2 -1.84 -25.82 44.81
N HIS A 3 -2.88 -25.10 44.54
CA HIS A 3 -3.21 -24.86 43.16
C HIS A 3 -2.13 -23.95 42.61
N LEU A 4 -1.20 -24.55 41.93
CA LEU A 4 -0.40 -23.81 41.03
C LEU A 4 -1.36 -23.28 39.99
N LEU A 5 -1.90 -22.12 40.23
CA LEU A 5 -2.45 -21.35 39.20
C LEU A 5 -1.26 -20.98 38.34
N ILE A 6 -0.96 -21.84 37.41
CA ILE A 6 -0.28 -21.36 36.23
C ILE A 6 -1.31 -20.49 35.57
N VAL A 7 -1.33 -19.24 35.96
CA VAL A 7 -1.75 -18.22 35.07
C VAL A 7 -0.74 -18.38 33.94
N ALA A 8 -1.09 -19.19 32.98
CA ALA A 8 -0.61 -18.95 31.68
C ALA A 8 -1.02 -17.51 31.43
N ILE A 9 -0.19 -16.61 31.87
CA ILE A 9 -0.19 -15.28 31.33
C ILE A 9 0.02 -15.58 29.86
N GLY A 10 -1.08 -15.65 29.17
CA GLY A 10 -1.03 -15.52 27.75
C GLY A 10 -0.26 -14.24 27.54
N PHE A 11 1.02 -14.36 27.36
CA PHE A 11 1.73 -13.33 26.68
C PHE A 11 1.05 -13.27 25.34
N ILE A 12 0.01 -12.47 25.29
CA ILE A 12 -0.26 -11.79 24.07
C ILE A 12 0.96 -10.91 23.90
N ILE A 13 2.00 -11.52 23.40
CA ILE A 13 2.97 -10.76 22.66
C ILE A 13 2.13 -10.28 21.49
N ALA A 14 1.62 -9.07 21.61
CA ALA A 14 1.30 -8.31 20.46
C ALA A 14 2.62 -8.26 19.69
N LEU A 15 2.80 -9.25 18.82
CA LEU A 15 3.82 -9.14 17.81
C LEU A 15 3.47 -7.85 17.11
N PRO A 16 4.30 -6.80 17.22
CA PRO A 16 4.10 -5.64 16.41
C PRO A 16 3.95 -6.18 15.01
N ALA A 17 2.93 -5.72 14.29
CA ALA A 17 2.81 -6.01 12.88
C ALA A 17 4.22 -5.95 12.34
N GLN A 18 4.75 -7.08 11.91
CA GLN A 18 6.12 -7.11 11.44
C GLN A 18 6.17 -6.21 10.22
N VAL A 19 6.60 -4.99 10.48
CA VAL A 19 7.11 -4.14 9.43
C VAL A 19 8.42 -4.82 9.05
N PHE A 20 8.38 -5.62 8.00
CA PHE A 20 9.62 -6.11 7.43
C PHE A 20 10.35 -4.89 6.92
N PRO A 21 11.50 -4.50 7.53
CA PRO A 21 12.25 -3.38 7.04
C PRO A 21 12.65 -3.67 5.61
N GLY A 22 12.27 -2.80 4.69
CA GLY A 22 12.61 -2.89 3.28
C GLY A 22 11.45 -3.06 2.32
N GLU A 23 10.24 -3.39 2.77
CA GLU A 23 9.05 -3.43 1.92
C GLU A 23 8.39 -2.05 1.81
N ALA A 24 7.84 -1.74 0.63
CA ALA A 24 7.18 -0.47 0.42
C ALA A 24 5.75 -0.50 0.97
N ASP A 25 5.40 0.51 1.77
CA ASP A 25 4.10 0.67 2.39
C ASP A 25 3.29 1.76 1.70
N VAL A 26 2.03 1.48 1.39
CA VAL A 26 1.06 2.53 1.09
C VAL A 26 0.52 3.06 2.41
N THR A 27 0.68 4.35 2.65
CA THR A 27 0.25 5.01 3.89
C THR A 27 -0.95 5.92 3.71
N GLY A 28 -1.30 6.26 2.48
CA GLY A 28 -2.47 7.09 2.18
C GLY A 28 -2.88 6.99 0.73
N VAL A 29 -4.19 7.07 0.51
CA VAL A 29 -4.79 7.11 -0.83
C VAL A 29 -5.89 8.14 -0.82
N GLU A 30 -5.80 9.11 -1.72
CA GLU A 30 -6.89 10.01 -2.05
C GLU A 30 -7.34 9.72 -3.47
N VAL A 31 -8.63 9.53 -3.67
CA VAL A 31 -9.20 9.24 -4.98
C VAL A 31 -10.33 10.21 -5.26
N ARG A 32 -10.37 10.72 -6.49
CA ARG A 32 -11.48 11.54 -6.98
C ARG A 32 -11.89 11.13 -8.38
N GLN A 33 -13.16 11.25 -8.66
CA GLN A 33 -13.69 11.02 -9.99
C GLN A 33 -13.54 12.29 -10.82
N THR A 34 -12.92 12.21 -11.98
CA THR A 34 -12.66 13.35 -12.87
C THR A 34 -13.61 13.39 -14.06
N ALA A 35 -14.16 12.25 -14.43
CA ALA A 35 -15.18 12.08 -15.44
C ALA A 35 -15.96 10.79 -15.16
N SER A 36 -16.96 10.45 -15.97
CA SER A 36 -17.73 9.23 -15.78
C SER A 36 -16.82 8.00 -15.75
N ARG A 37 -16.74 7.34 -14.58
CA ARG A 37 -15.90 6.16 -14.33
C ARG A 37 -14.42 6.33 -14.61
N ILE A 38 -13.93 7.57 -14.57
CA ILE A 38 -12.52 7.89 -14.69
C ILE A 38 -12.05 8.54 -13.39
N PHE A 39 -10.97 8.01 -12.82
CA PHE A 39 -10.50 8.37 -11.48
C PHE A 39 -9.06 8.84 -11.49
N HIS A 40 -8.79 9.75 -10.57
CA HIS A 40 -7.47 10.27 -10.26
C HIS A 40 -7.07 9.83 -8.86
N PHE A 41 -5.88 9.27 -8.73
CA PHE A 41 -5.33 8.78 -7.46
C PHE A 41 -4.11 9.59 -7.05
N ASP A 42 -4.10 10.03 -5.79
CA ASP A 42 -2.91 10.53 -5.11
C ASP A 42 -2.53 9.51 -4.05
N VAL A 43 -1.38 8.91 -4.19
CA VAL A 43 -0.94 7.81 -3.33
C VAL A 43 0.34 8.18 -2.61
N THR A 44 0.32 8.01 -1.31
CA THR A 44 1.47 8.23 -0.44
C THR A 44 2.12 6.90 -0.11
N VAL A 45 3.41 6.83 -0.38
CA VAL A 45 4.24 5.64 -0.17
C VAL A 45 5.35 5.97 0.80
N ARG A 46 5.63 5.03 1.69
CA ARG A 46 6.79 5.06 2.56
C ARG A 46 7.68 3.85 2.27
N HIS A 47 8.94 4.11 2.02
CA HIS A 47 9.97 3.11 1.81
C HIS A 47 11.34 3.71 2.09
N ASP A 48 12.20 2.98 2.75
CA ASP A 48 13.57 3.44 2.99
C ASP A 48 14.42 3.24 1.74
N ASP A 49 14.20 4.09 0.74
CA ASP A 49 14.97 4.07 -0.49
C ASP A 49 16.44 4.35 -0.18
N SER A 50 17.31 3.45 -0.60
CA SER A 50 18.76 3.62 -0.40
C SER A 50 19.51 4.02 -1.67
N GLY A 51 18.86 3.99 -2.80
CA GLY A 51 19.40 4.28 -4.11
C GLY A 51 18.79 3.34 -5.15
N TRP A 52 19.42 3.27 -6.31
CA TRP A 52 18.92 2.45 -7.42
C TRP A 52 18.91 0.95 -7.15
N ASP A 53 19.68 0.49 -6.17
CA ASP A 53 19.71 -0.93 -5.80
C ASP A 53 18.50 -1.36 -4.98
N HIS A 54 17.87 -0.42 -4.29
CA HIS A 54 16.72 -0.71 -3.43
C HIS A 54 15.84 0.52 -3.27
N TYR A 55 14.75 0.57 -4.01
CA TYR A 55 13.80 1.67 -3.98
C TYR A 55 12.38 1.22 -4.32
N ALA A 56 11.39 1.98 -3.89
CA ALA A 56 10.01 1.79 -4.33
C ALA A 56 9.92 2.22 -5.81
N ASP A 57 9.57 1.29 -6.69
CA ASP A 57 9.64 1.48 -8.14
C ASP A 57 8.29 1.56 -8.83
N LYS A 58 7.21 1.23 -8.13
CA LYS A 58 5.83 1.42 -8.62
C LYS A 58 4.79 1.22 -7.53
N TRP A 59 3.57 1.62 -7.82
CA TRP A 59 2.40 1.19 -7.10
C TRP A 59 1.25 0.87 -8.07
N ASP A 60 0.39 -0.05 -7.65
CA ASP A 60 -0.73 -0.56 -8.45
C ASP A 60 -2.06 -0.24 -7.79
N VAL A 61 -3.07 0.03 -8.61
CA VAL A 61 -4.48 0.07 -8.21
C VAL A 61 -5.12 -1.25 -8.62
N LEU A 62 -5.73 -1.94 -7.67
CA LEU A 62 -6.30 -3.27 -7.87
C LEU A 62 -7.81 -3.29 -7.67
N ALA A 63 -8.50 -4.04 -8.53
CA ALA A 63 -9.88 -4.45 -8.28
C ALA A 63 -9.94 -5.47 -7.13
N PRO A 64 -11.14 -5.73 -6.54
CA PRO A 64 -11.27 -6.71 -5.48
C PRO A 64 -10.81 -8.12 -5.85
N ASP A 65 -10.89 -8.50 -7.13
CA ASP A 65 -10.43 -9.80 -7.63
C ASP A 65 -8.91 -9.83 -7.91
N GLY A 66 -8.20 -8.74 -7.66
CA GLY A 66 -6.77 -8.63 -7.90
C GLY A 66 -6.38 -8.14 -9.30
N THR A 67 -7.35 -7.87 -10.16
CA THR A 67 -7.06 -7.30 -11.49
C THR A 67 -6.38 -5.94 -11.34
N VAL A 68 -5.27 -5.74 -12.02
CA VAL A 68 -4.56 -4.46 -12.03
C VAL A 68 -5.32 -3.46 -12.92
N LEU A 69 -5.80 -2.39 -12.32
CA LEU A 69 -6.57 -1.34 -12.99
C LEU A 69 -5.69 -0.17 -13.43
N GLY A 70 -4.59 0.02 -12.76
CA GLY A 70 -3.64 1.09 -13.07
C GLY A 70 -2.29 0.86 -12.41
N ILE A 71 -1.25 1.39 -13.03
CA ILE A 71 0.13 1.30 -12.54
C ILE A 71 0.76 2.68 -12.61
N ARG A 72 1.34 3.11 -11.49
CA ARG A 72 2.19 4.28 -11.43
C ARG A 72 3.63 3.84 -11.32
N THR A 73 4.41 4.02 -12.36
CA THR A 73 5.86 3.79 -12.32
C THR A 73 6.55 4.94 -11.58
N LEU A 74 7.45 4.58 -10.67
CA LEU A 74 8.29 5.52 -9.94
C LEU A 74 9.70 5.43 -10.53
N TYR A 75 10.12 6.48 -11.23
CA TYR A 75 11.26 6.41 -12.14
C TYR A 75 12.62 6.60 -11.47
N HIS A 76 12.64 6.94 -10.19
CA HIS A 76 13.89 7.16 -9.45
C HIS A 76 13.70 6.98 -7.95
N PRO A 77 14.79 6.73 -7.21
CA PRO A 77 14.74 6.64 -5.75
C PRO A 77 14.38 7.98 -5.10
N HIS A 78 13.69 7.91 -3.95
CA HIS A 78 13.34 9.03 -3.10
C HIS A 78 14.07 8.91 -1.76
N VAL A 79 15.38 9.05 -1.77
CA VAL A 79 16.22 8.82 -0.58
C VAL A 79 15.95 9.85 0.51
N ASP A 80 15.78 11.12 0.13
CA ASP A 80 15.62 12.24 1.06
C ASP A 80 14.18 12.75 1.20
N GLU A 81 13.24 12.14 0.50
CA GLU A 81 11.83 12.48 0.56
C GLU A 81 11.02 11.27 1.00
N GLN A 82 10.69 11.18 2.30
CA GLN A 82 9.86 10.10 2.82
C GLN A 82 8.92 10.62 3.91
N PRO A 83 7.63 10.26 3.87
CA PRO A 83 6.95 9.60 2.75
C PRO A 83 6.83 10.52 1.55
N PHE A 84 6.55 9.96 0.39
CA PHE A 84 6.32 10.75 -0.82
C PHE A 84 4.97 10.42 -1.46
N THR A 85 4.39 11.40 -2.16
CA THR A 85 3.09 11.26 -2.81
C THR A 85 3.25 11.46 -4.32
N ARG A 86 2.64 10.55 -5.08
CA ARG A 86 2.61 10.63 -6.55
C ARG A 86 1.21 10.32 -7.05
N SER A 87 0.91 10.78 -8.23
CA SER A 87 -0.43 10.74 -8.81
C SER A 87 -0.50 9.83 -10.02
N LEU A 88 -1.68 9.27 -10.23
CA LEU A 88 -2.06 8.57 -11.44
C LEU A 88 -3.43 9.06 -11.88
N SER A 89 -3.52 9.60 -13.09
CA SER A 89 -4.75 10.11 -13.66
C SER A 89 -5.31 9.16 -14.71
N GLY A 90 -6.59 9.33 -15.04
CA GLY A 90 -7.21 8.64 -16.17
C GLY A 90 -7.42 7.15 -15.95
N VAL A 91 -7.58 6.70 -14.72
CA VAL A 91 -7.85 5.29 -14.42
C VAL A 91 -9.32 4.99 -14.68
N GLU A 92 -9.59 4.15 -15.67
CA GLU A 92 -10.94 3.68 -15.98
C GLU A 92 -11.31 2.52 -15.06
N ILE A 93 -12.44 2.65 -14.38
CA ILE A 93 -12.92 1.60 -13.46
C ILE A 93 -14.38 1.32 -13.75
N SER A 94 -14.70 0.05 -13.98
CA SER A 94 -16.07 -0.42 -14.26
C SER A 94 -17.05 -0.01 -13.17
N GLU A 95 -18.29 0.29 -13.54
CA GLU A 95 -19.39 0.59 -12.59
C GLU A 95 -19.64 -0.55 -11.60
N THR A 96 -19.24 -1.76 -11.91
CA THR A 96 -19.41 -2.93 -11.03
C THR A 96 -18.42 -2.93 -9.86
N ILE A 97 -17.40 -2.06 -9.90
CA ILE A 97 -16.38 -1.96 -8.87
C ILE A 97 -16.67 -0.73 -8.01
N SER A 98 -16.84 -0.94 -6.70
CA SER A 98 -17.12 0.10 -5.73
C SER A 98 -15.96 0.40 -4.79
N GLU A 99 -14.96 -0.47 -4.75
CA GLU A 99 -13.75 -0.28 -3.95
C GLU A 99 -12.53 -0.81 -4.68
N VAL A 100 -11.38 -0.26 -4.36
CA VAL A 100 -10.09 -0.68 -4.89
C VAL A 100 -9.06 -0.75 -3.78
N SER A 101 -8.01 -1.52 -4.00
CA SER A 101 -6.85 -1.57 -3.13
C SER A 101 -5.64 -1.01 -3.86
N VAL A 102 -4.75 -0.36 -3.12
CA VAL A 102 -3.48 0.15 -3.64
C VAL A 102 -2.35 -0.54 -2.91
N ARG A 103 -1.40 -1.05 -3.66
CA ARG A 103 -0.19 -1.70 -3.15
C ARG A 103 1.04 -1.09 -3.79
N ALA A 104 2.14 -1.06 -3.05
CA ALA A 104 3.42 -0.59 -3.53
C ALA A 104 4.38 -1.76 -3.73
N HIS A 105 5.33 -1.56 -4.63
CA HIS A 105 6.34 -2.53 -5.01
C HIS A 105 7.72 -1.90 -4.81
N ASP A 106 8.66 -2.65 -4.29
CA ASP A 106 10.06 -2.26 -4.28
C ASP A 106 10.92 -3.20 -5.12
N SER A 107 12.07 -2.72 -5.52
CA SER A 107 12.97 -3.40 -6.46
C SER A 107 13.62 -4.67 -5.92
N VAL A 108 13.57 -4.89 -4.60
CA VAL A 108 14.20 -6.04 -3.93
C VAL A 108 13.17 -7.03 -3.40
N HIS A 109 12.14 -6.54 -2.69
CA HIS A 109 11.18 -7.39 -1.98
C HIS A 109 9.87 -7.58 -2.74
N ALA A 110 9.68 -6.92 -3.87
CA ALA A 110 8.43 -6.91 -4.61
C ALA A 110 7.29 -6.33 -3.76
N TYR A 111 6.21 -7.10 -3.58
CA TYR A 111 5.08 -6.71 -2.75
C TYR A 111 5.21 -7.33 -1.36
N GLY A 112 4.52 -6.79 -0.38
CA GLY A 112 4.49 -7.36 0.96
C GLY A 112 4.31 -6.31 2.05
N GLY A 113 4.41 -5.04 1.69
CA GLY A 113 4.14 -3.93 2.59
C GLY A 113 2.66 -3.70 2.83
N LYS A 114 2.35 -2.64 3.56
CA LYS A 114 0.96 -2.24 3.84
C LYS A 114 0.25 -1.82 2.58
N THR A 115 -0.98 -2.28 2.44
CA THR A 115 -1.92 -1.88 1.39
C THR A 115 -3.04 -1.05 1.99
N VAL A 116 -3.68 -0.23 1.16
CA VAL A 116 -4.85 0.57 1.56
C VAL A 116 -6.01 0.25 0.63
N THR A 117 -7.16 -0.05 1.20
CA THR A 117 -8.41 -0.25 0.48
C THR A 117 -9.29 0.97 0.67
N VAL A 118 -9.80 1.52 -0.40
CA VAL A 118 -10.67 2.72 -0.39
C VAL A 118 -11.94 2.48 -1.18
N ALA A 119 -13.04 3.05 -0.70
CA ALA A 119 -14.27 3.15 -1.47
C ALA A 119 -14.10 4.20 -2.57
N LEU A 120 -14.61 3.91 -3.76
CA LEU A 120 -14.61 4.88 -4.84
C LEU A 120 -15.69 5.94 -4.58
N PRO A 121 -15.37 7.23 -4.79
CA PRO A 121 -16.38 8.28 -4.73
C PRO A 121 -17.37 8.09 -5.86
N ARG A 122 -18.62 8.45 -5.59
CA ARG A 122 -19.70 8.42 -6.58
C ARG A 122 -19.99 9.83 -7.09
#